data_35737ac7e0c5610fc967070ede8dfc45
#
_entry.id   35737ac7e0c5610fc967070ede8dfc45
#
_cell.length_a   1.000
_cell.length_b   1.000
_cell.length_c   1.000
_cell.angle_alpha   90.00
_cell.angle_beta   90.00
_cell.angle_gamma   90.00
#
_symmetry.space_group_name_H-M   'P 1'
#
loop_
_entity.id
_entity.type
_entity.pdbx_description
1 polymer ?
#
loop_
_entity_poly.entity_id
_entity_poly.type
_entity_poly.pdbx_seq_one_letter_code
_entity_poly.pdbx_strand_id
1 'polypeptide(L)'
;HTIRDIRKGDSYEYPIVKIGTQYWMREDLCATAYRNGTTLNKKTQLGEGPGYFRPQSTEIYFYNGEAVLEGELAPAGWKIPDSDDWQALKEYIKDDASILKTGEWEVLKEGDTIDSGSNLTDFSAYPVGIWGAGKNISPKQLVCYWTLNETENSIPEQSISFTGSSVKFSVAATHVKNETYYKAFSIRCIKE
;
A
#
# COMPACT_ATOMS: atom_id res chain seq x y z
N HIS A 1 3.07 -7.88 18.48
CA HIS A 1 2.29 -6.74 19.00
C HIS A 1 1.23 -6.36 17.99
N THR A 2 0.13 -5.74 18.47
CA THR A 2 -1.02 -5.33 17.66
C THR A 2 -1.41 -3.91 18.05
N ILE A 3 -1.83 -3.10 17.09
CA ILE A 3 -2.49 -1.83 17.35
C ILE A 3 -3.98 -1.99 17.11
N ARG A 4 -4.78 -1.24 17.85
CA ARG A 4 -6.22 -1.18 17.67
C ARG A 4 -6.61 0.19 17.14
N ASP A 5 -7.29 0.19 16.00
CA ASP A 5 -7.80 1.39 15.34
C ASP A 5 -9.33 1.40 15.47
N ILE A 6 -9.86 2.38 16.21
CA ILE A 6 -11.30 2.50 16.46
C ILE A 6 -11.81 3.70 15.70
N ARG A 7 -12.74 3.47 14.79
CA ARG A 7 -13.42 4.49 13.99
C ARG A 7 -14.92 4.37 14.17
N LYS A 8 -15.64 5.37 13.72
CA LYS A 8 -17.11 5.39 13.84
C LYS A 8 -17.75 4.09 13.29
N GLY A 9 -18.20 3.25 14.20
CA GLY A 9 -18.89 1.99 13.87
C GLY A 9 -18.01 0.79 13.62
N ASP A 10 -16.68 0.97 13.49
CA ASP A 10 -15.74 -0.09 13.15
C ASP A 10 -14.54 -0.12 14.09
N SER A 11 -13.98 -1.30 14.29
CA SER A 11 -12.74 -1.52 15.02
C SER A 11 -11.86 -2.47 14.21
N TYR A 12 -10.64 -2.04 13.95
CA TYR A 12 -9.63 -2.80 13.23
C TYR A 12 -8.47 -3.14 14.16
N GLU A 13 -7.86 -4.30 13.95
CA GLU A 13 -6.63 -4.69 14.65
C GLU A 13 -5.56 -4.99 13.59
N TYR A 14 -4.43 -4.29 13.70
CA TYR A 14 -3.31 -4.48 12.80
C TYR A 14 -2.10 -5.01 13.55
N PRO A 15 -1.61 -6.21 13.21
CA PRO A 15 -0.33 -6.70 13.69
C PRO A 15 0.79 -5.75 13.28
N ILE A 16 1.79 -5.58 14.14
CA ILE A 16 2.93 -4.71 13.87
C ILE A 16 4.25 -5.45 14.01
N VAL A 17 5.26 -4.96 13.31
CA VAL A 17 6.63 -5.46 13.36
C VAL A 17 7.61 -4.30 13.49
N LYS A 18 8.73 -4.55 14.18
CA LYS A 18 9.86 -3.63 14.22
C LYS A 18 10.91 -4.08 13.20
N ILE A 19 11.26 -3.17 12.28
CA ILE A 19 12.30 -3.40 11.28
C ILE A 19 13.32 -2.27 11.43
N GLY A 20 14.52 -2.59 11.87
CA GLY A 20 15.49 -1.56 12.25
C GLY A 20 14.99 -0.69 13.40
N THR A 21 14.89 0.60 13.14
CA THR A 21 14.35 1.59 14.09
C THR A 21 12.86 1.88 13.88
N GLN A 22 12.28 1.37 12.79
CA GLN A 22 10.90 1.67 12.37
C GLN A 22 9.92 0.60 12.85
N TYR A 23 8.67 1.02 13.13
CA TYR A 23 7.56 0.10 13.36
C TYR A 23 6.59 0.17 12.20
N TRP A 24 6.31 -0.97 11.57
CA TRP A 24 5.44 -1.10 10.42
C TRP A 24 4.21 -1.95 10.74
N MET A 25 3.09 -1.66 10.12
CA MET A 25 1.98 -2.62 10.08
C MET A 25 2.40 -3.83 9.23
N ARG A 26 1.95 -5.02 9.63
CA ARG A 26 2.18 -6.27 8.88
C ARG A 26 1.10 -6.54 7.85
N GLU A 27 0.00 -5.81 7.92
CA GLU A 27 -1.14 -5.91 7.03
C GLU A 27 -1.45 -4.55 6.41
N ASP A 28 -2.08 -4.59 5.24
CA ASP A 28 -2.50 -3.39 4.55
C ASP A 28 -3.70 -2.75 5.24
N LEU A 29 -3.80 -1.44 5.17
CA LEU A 29 -4.93 -0.70 5.72
C LEU A 29 -6.24 -1.18 5.09
N CYS A 30 -7.28 -1.41 5.91
CA CYS A 30 -8.61 -1.83 5.46
C CYS A 30 -9.72 -0.87 5.93
N ALA A 31 -9.37 0.35 6.34
CA ALA A 31 -10.30 1.32 6.86
C ALA A 31 -11.29 1.84 5.79
N THR A 32 -12.55 1.94 6.17
CA THR A 32 -13.65 2.45 5.33
C THR A 32 -14.10 3.86 5.72
N ALA A 33 -13.40 4.48 6.67
CA ALA A 33 -13.62 5.85 7.14
C ALA A 33 -12.28 6.50 7.50
N TYR A 34 -12.24 7.81 7.52
CA TYR A 34 -11.15 8.59 8.10
C TYR A 34 -11.16 8.55 9.63
N ARG A 35 -10.06 8.94 10.30
CA ARG A 35 -9.99 9.03 11.77
C ARG A 35 -11.08 9.91 12.38
N ASN A 36 -11.47 10.97 11.70
CA ASN A 36 -12.54 11.87 12.15
C ASN A 36 -13.94 11.26 12.05
N GLY A 37 -14.08 10.02 11.53
CA GLY A 37 -15.33 9.30 11.36
C GLY A 37 -16.09 9.62 10.07
N THR A 38 -15.54 10.45 9.18
CA THR A 38 -16.12 10.65 7.84
C THR A 38 -15.93 9.38 7.01
N THR A 39 -17.03 8.83 6.53
CA THR A 39 -17.04 7.58 5.76
C THR A 39 -16.48 7.80 4.36
N LEU A 40 -15.61 6.89 3.92
CA LEU A 40 -15.16 6.82 2.54
C LEU A 40 -16.20 6.12 1.66
N ASN A 41 -16.33 6.59 0.43
CA ASN A 41 -17.19 5.95 -0.54
C ASN A 41 -16.53 4.68 -1.10
N LYS A 42 -17.27 3.56 -1.07
CA LYS A 42 -16.88 2.38 -1.82
C LYS A 42 -17.15 2.63 -3.30
N LYS A 43 -16.12 2.52 -4.13
CA LYS A 43 -16.20 2.75 -5.57
C LYS A 43 -15.94 1.45 -6.35
N THR A 44 -16.52 1.36 -7.53
CA THR A 44 -16.27 0.28 -8.49
C THR A 44 -15.49 0.78 -9.71
N GLN A 45 -15.63 2.07 -10.02
CA GLN A 45 -14.92 2.75 -11.09
C GLN A 45 -14.07 3.89 -10.52
N LEU A 46 -12.94 4.11 -11.11
CA LEU A 46 -12.12 5.29 -10.82
C LEU A 46 -12.83 6.53 -11.38
N GLY A 47 -12.77 7.62 -10.66
CA GLY A 47 -13.43 8.87 -10.98
C GLY A 47 -13.23 9.87 -9.85
N GLU A 48 -13.83 11.05 -9.96
CA GLU A 48 -13.68 12.14 -9.00
C GLU A 48 -14.12 11.77 -7.58
N GLY A 49 -13.50 12.39 -6.60
CA GLY A 49 -13.76 12.28 -5.19
C GLY A 49 -13.07 11.10 -4.52
N PRO A 50 -12.82 11.20 -3.21
CA PRO A 50 -12.12 10.21 -2.42
C PRO A 50 -12.90 8.90 -2.35
N GLY A 51 -12.17 7.78 -2.32
CA GLY A 51 -12.81 6.49 -2.21
C GLY A 51 -11.85 5.32 -2.08
N TYR A 52 -12.44 4.19 -1.68
CA TYR A 52 -11.76 2.91 -1.66
C TYR A 52 -12.39 1.91 -2.62
N PHE A 53 -11.59 0.96 -3.05
CA PHE A 53 -11.97 -0.13 -3.94
C PHE A 53 -11.67 -1.45 -3.25
N ARG A 54 -12.61 -2.38 -3.33
CA ARG A 54 -12.46 -3.70 -2.74
C ARG A 54 -12.96 -4.73 -3.75
N PRO A 55 -12.08 -5.59 -4.29
CA PRO A 55 -12.51 -6.69 -5.15
C PRO A 55 -13.54 -7.55 -4.44
N GLN A 56 -14.47 -8.12 -5.20
CA GLN A 56 -15.55 -8.92 -4.64
C GLN A 56 -14.99 -10.14 -3.90
N SER A 57 -15.53 -10.43 -2.73
CA SER A 57 -15.14 -11.58 -1.90
C SER A 57 -13.67 -11.58 -1.43
N THR A 58 -13.06 -10.41 -1.28
CA THR A 58 -11.71 -10.27 -0.72
C THR A 58 -11.69 -9.29 0.45
N GLU A 59 -10.62 -9.34 1.26
CA GLU A 59 -10.29 -8.36 2.28
C GLU A 59 -9.17 -7.41 1.80
N ILE A 60 -9.02 -7.25 0.47
CA ILE A 60 -8.03 -6.36 -0.14
C ILE A 60 -8.67 -4.99 -0.36
N TYR A 61 -8.00 -3.94 0.09
CA TYR A 61 -8.46 -2.56 -0.06
C TYR A 61 -7.43 -1.74 -0.83
N PHE A 62 -7.92 -0.99 -1.80
CA PHE A 62 -7.15 -0.01 -2.56
C PHE A 62 -7.77 1.37 -2.34
N TYR A 63 -6.96 2.40 -2.28
CA TYR A 63 -7.38 3.78 -2.09
C TYR A 63 -6.91 4.62 -3.26
N ASN A 64 -7.77 5.54 -3.75
CA ASN A 64 -7.31 6.50 -4.75
C ASN A 64 -6.51 7.64 -4.10
N GLY A 65 -5.79 8.40 -4.92
CA GLY A 65 -4.94 9.49 -4.43
C GLY A 65 -5.71 10.59 -3.70
N GLU A 66 -6.96 10.86 -4.09
CA GLU A 66 -7.81 11.83 -3.42
C GLU A 66 -8.17 11.38 -1.99
N ALA A 67 -8.42 10.08 -1.77
CA ALA A 67 -8.64 9.56 -0.43
C ALA A 67 -7.39 9.68 0.45
N VAL A 68 -6.20 9.55 -0.13
CA VAL A 68 -4.93 9.71 0.57
C VAL A 68 -4.68 11.16 0.98
N LEU A 69 -5.09 12.12 0.13
CA LEU A 69 -4.89 13.56 0.36
C LEU A 69 -5.92 14.18 1.30
N GLU A 70 -7.18 13.79 1.18
CA GLU A 70 -8.28 14.52 1.81
C GLU A 70 -8.31 14.37 3.33
N GLY A 71 -7.75 13.30 3.86
CA GLY A 71 -7.91 13.07 5.26
C GLY A 71 -6.93 12.10 5.90
N GLU A 72 -7.06 11.99 7.20
CA GLU A 72 -6.24 11.13 8.03
C GLU A 72 -6.70 9.67 7.93
N LEU A 73 -6.19 8.96 6.93
CA LEU A 73 -6.46 7.53 6.72
C LEU A 73 -5.70 6.63 7.69
N ALA A 74 -4.46 6.98 8.05
CA ALA A 74 -3.66 6.17 8.96
C ALA A 74 -4.26 6.18 10.38
N PRO A 75 -4.11 5.10 11.16
CA PRO A 75 -4.50 5.07 12.58
C PRO A 75 -3.81 6.17 13.41
N ALA A 76 -4.37 6.54 14.56
CA ALA A 76 -3.77 7.54 15.43
C ALA A 76 -2.35 7.14 15.87
N GLY A 77 -1.37 8.06 15.72
CA GLY A 77 0.06 7.81 15.96
C GLY A 77 0.75 7.00 14.86
N TRP A 78 0.09 6.88 13.71
CA TRP A 78 0.61 6.22 12.50
C TRP A 78 0.42 7.13 11.30
N LYS A 79 1.27 6.98 10.30
CA LYS A 79 1.22 7.74 9.05
C LYS A 79 1.31 6.84 7.83
N ILE A 80 0.91 7.35 6.67
CA ILE A 80 1.28 6.79 5.38
C ILE A 80 2.75 7.14 5.18
N PRO A 81 3.63 6.17 4.81
CA PRO A 81 5.05 6.42 4.70
C PRO A 81 5.38 7.48 3.65
N ASP A 82 6.39 8.27 3.90
CA ASP A 82 7.02 9.15 2.92
C ASP A 82 8.25 8.48 2.26
N SER A 83 8.91 9.21 1.38
CA SER A 83 10.10 8.72 0.68
C SER A 83 11.26 8.36 1.61
N ASP A 84 11.43 9.12 2.70
CA ASP A 84 12.52 8.92 3.65
C ASP A 84 12.27 7.66 4.50
N ASP A 85 11.02 7.39 4.87
CA ASP A 85 10.66 6.15 5.55
C ASP A 85 11.00 4.91 4.72
N TRP A 86 10.66 4.93 3.43
CA TRP A 86 10.97 3.85 2.51
C TRP A 86 12.47 3.73 2.24
N GLN A 87 13.18 4.85 2.17
CA GLN A 87 14.63 4.84 2.00
C GLN A 87 15.32 4.22 3.22
N ALA A 88 14.91 4.57 4.44
CA ALA A 88 15.43 3.97 5.67
C ALA A 88 15.17 2.45 5.73
N LEU A 89 13.98 2.00 5.32
CA LEU A 89 13.69 0.57 5.19
C LEU A 89 14.62 -0.10 4.17
N LYS A 90 14.80 0.51 3.00
CA LYS A 90 15.66 0.00 1.93
C LYS A 90 17.11 -0.16 2.37
N GLU A 91 17.64 0.80 3.11
CA GLU A 91 18.99 0.75 3.65
C GLU A 91 19.14 -0.37 4.68
N TYR A 92 18.17 -0.53 5.59
CA TYR A 92 18.16 -1.58 6.59
C TYR A 92 18.20 -2.98 5.96
N ILE A 93 17.38 -3.23 4.94
CA ILE A 93 17.32 -4.50 4.23
C ILE A 93 18.46 -4.70 3.21
N LYS A 94 19.36 -3.73 3.08
CA LYS A 94 20.46 -3.72 2.10
C LYS A 94 19.98 -3.94 0.66
N ASP A 95 18.86 -3.30 0.33
CA ASP A 95 18.20 -3.35 -0.97
C ASP A 95 17.72 -4.78 -1.38
N ASP A 96 17.57 -5.67 -0.41
CA ASP A 96 17.01 -7.02 -0.62
C ASP A 96 15.54 -7.07 -0.16
N ALA A 97 14.61 -6.70 -1.04
CA ALA A 97 13.19 -6.73 -0.75
C ALA A 97 12.60 -8.14 -0.66
N SER A 98 13.35 -9.19 -0.98
CA SER A 98 12.88 -10.57 -0.84
C SER A 98 12.53 -10.90 0.62
N ILE A 99 13.24 -10.30 1.57
CA ILE A 99 12.99 -10.50 3.00
C ILE A 99 11.73 -9.80 3.53
N LEU A 100 11.09 -8.96 2.71
CA LEU A 100 9.82 -8.27 3.02
C LEU A 100 8.61 -8.99 2.42
N LYS A 101 8.80 -9.84 1.40
CA LYS A 101 7.72 -10.44 0.58
C LYS A 101 7.20 -11.73 1.18
N THR A 102 5.89 -11.97 1.04
CA THR A 102 5.22 -13.21 1.40
C THR A 102 4.16 -13.60 0.37
N GLY A 103 3.67 -14.84 0.44
CA GLY A 103 2.63 -15.33 -0.45
C GLY A 103 3.16 -15.92 -1.74
N GLU A 104 2.24 -16.20 -2.65
CA GLU A 104 2.55 -16.75 -3.97
C GLU A 104 2.73 -15.61 -4.96
N TRP A 105 3.92 -15.49 -5.52
CA TRP A 105 4.25 -14.49 -6.53
C TRP A 105 4.37 -15.12 -7.91
N GLU A 106 3.92 -14.40 -8.91
CA GLU A 106 4.07 -14.73 -10.33
C GLU A 106 4.89 -13.62 -11.01
N VAL A 107 5.54 -13.94 -12.11
CA VAL A 107 6.31 -12.96 -12.88
C VAL A 107 5.39 -12.05 -13.70
N LEU A 108 5.78 -10.80 -13.87
CA LEU A 108 5.09 -9.87 -14.77
C LEU A 108 5.34 -10.17 -16.25
N LYS A 109 6.50 -10.75 -16.56
CA LYS A 109 6.93 -11.04 -17.92
C LYS A 109 7.33 -12.50 -18.02
N GLU A 110 6.87 -13.17 -19.05
CA GLU A 110 7.23 -14.56 -19.35
C GLU A 110 8.75 -14.69 -19.53
N GLY A 111 9.33 -15.70 -18.90
CA GLY A 111 10.77 -15.97 -18.90
C GLY A 111 11.55 -15.33 -17.74
N ASP A 112 10.94 -14.45 -16.97
CA ASP A 112 11.57 -13.93 -15.74
C ASP A 112 11.65 -15.03 -14.66
N THR A 113 12.61 -14.91 -13.77
CA THR A 113 12.73 -15.79 -12.59
C THR A 113 11.82 -15.27 -11.48
N ILE A 114 11.07 -16.17 -10.84
CA ILE A 114 10.22 -15.84 -9.69
C ILE A 114 11.10 -15.65 -8.44
N ASP A 115 10.86 -14.54 -7.74
CA ASP A 115 11.31 -14.33 -6.36
C ASP A 115 10.08 -14.19 -5.45
N SER A 116 9.71 -15.29 -4.80
CA SER A 116 8.57 -15.34 -3.87
C SER A 116 8.86 -14.70 -2.52
N GLY A 117 10.12 -14.38 -2.25
CA GLY A 117 10.54 -13.83 -0.98
C GLY A 117 10.64 -14.86 0.14
N SER A 118 11.12 -14.41 1.28
CA SER A 118 11.32 -15.22 2.49
C SER A 118 10.58 -14.66 3.72
N ASN A 119 10.11 -13.42 3.64
CA ASN A 119 9.44 -12.70 4.71
C ASN A 119 10.19 -12.70 6.06
N LEU A 120 11.51 -12.68 6.04
CA LEU A 120 12.33 -12.76 7.25
C LEU A 120 12.10 -11.60 8.23
N THR A 121 11.55 -10.50 7.75
CA THR A 121 11.24 -9.32 8.56
C THR A 121 9.81 -9.30 9.11
N ASP A 122 8.95 -10.23 8.70
CA ASP A 122 7.51 -10.20 8.98
C ASP A 122 6.78 -8.95 8.42
N PHE A 123 7.37 -8.22 7.47
CA PHE A 123 6.68 -7.10 6.79
C PHE A 123 5.46 -7.56 6.00
N SER A 124 5.52 -8.76 5.44
CA SER A 124 4.43 -9.45 4.77
C SER A 124 3.84 -8.69 3.57
N ALA A 125 4.69 -8.17 2.67
CA ALA A 125 4.24 -7.64 1.39
C ALA A 125 3.62 -8.77 0.56
N TYR A 126 2.30 -8.70 0.35
CA TYR A 126 1.52 -9.70 -0.40
C TYR A 126 1.16 -9.18 -1.79
N PRO A 127 1.23 -9.98 -2.86
CA PRO A 127 1.04 -9.51 -4.24
C PRO A 127 -0.44 -9.32 -4.57
N VAL A 128 -1.07 -8.32 -3.97
CA VAL A 128 -2.50 -8.04 -4.13
C VAL A 128 -2.87 -7.39 -5.46
N GLY A 129 -1.89 -6.94 -6.25
CA GLY A 129 -2.13 -6.16 -7.46
C GLY A 129 -2.36 -4.67 -7.19
N ILE A 130 -3.03 -4.02 -8.13
CA ILE A 130 -3.50 -2.63 -8.04
C ILE A 130 -4.92 -2.54 -8.59
N TRP A 131 -5.68 -1.52 -8.20
CA TRP A 131 -6.97 -1.24 -8.84
C TRP A 131 -6.81 -0.28 -10.00
N GLY A 132 -7.37 -0.63 -11.16
CA GLY A 132 -7.34 0.19 -12.36
C GLY A 132 -8.38 -0.30 -13.37
N ALA A 133 -8.89 0.58 -14.22
CA ALA A 133 -9.89 0.25 -15.26
C ALA A 133 -11.08 -0.59 -14.71
N GLY A 134 -11.53 -0.30 -13.48
CA GLY A 134 -12.66 -0.97 -12.84
C GLY A 134 -12.41 -2.40 -12.36
N LYS A 135 -11.16 -2.85 -12.28
CA LYS A 135 -10.78 -4.21 -11.85
C LYS A 135 -9.45 -4.25 -11.11
N ASN A 136 -9.17 -5.36 -10.46
CA ASN A 136 -7.84 -5.67 -9.96
C ASN A 136 -6.92 -6.05 -11.12
N ILE A 137 -5.79 -5.38 -11.23
CA ILE A 137 -4.77 -5.58 -12.27
C ILE A 137 -3.56 -6.26 -11.63
N SER A 138 -3.01 -7.25 -12.33
CA SER A 138 -1.80 -7.98 -11.95
C SER A 138 -1.80 -8.54 -10.51
N PRO A 139 -2.93 -9.14 -10.04
CA PRO A 139 -2.89 -9.90 -8.78
C PRO A 139 -1.86 -11.02 -8.91
N LYS A 140 -1.22 -11.39 -7.80
CA LYS A 140 -0.09 -12.32 -7.70
C LYS A 140 1.23 -11.85 -8.35
N GLN A 141 1.25 -10.76 -9.09
CA GLN A 141 2.44 -10.30 -9.82
C GLN A 141 3.11 -9.09 -9.18
N LEU A 142 2.31 -8.22 -8.55
CA LEU A 142 2.82 -7.01 -7.91
C LEU A 142 1.96 -6.57 -6.72
N VAL A 143 2.53 -5.68 -5.91
CA VAL A 143 1.81 -4.81 -4.99
C VAL A 143 2.43 -3.41 -5.08
N CYS A 144 1.56 -2.38 -5.00
CA CYS A 144 2.00 -0.99 -4.91
C CYS A 144 1.43 -0.36 -3.63
N TYR A 145 2.28 0.38 -2.94
CA TYR A 145 1.92 1.15 -1.75
C TYR A 145 2.03 2.64 -2.02
N TRP A 146 1.05 3.41 -1.56
CA TRP A 146 1.14 4.85 -1.56
C TRP A 146 2.35 5.33 -0.75
N THR A 147 3.02 6.36 -1.27
CA THR A 147 4.03 7.13 -0.53
C THR A 147 3.67 8.60 -0.60
N LEU A 148 3.71 9.29 0.53
CA LEU A 148 3.46 10.72 0.60
C LEU A 148 4.76 11.50 0.30
N ASN A 149 4.62 12.60 -0.43
CA ASN A 149 5.67 13.62 -0.54
C ASN A 149 5.31 14.77 0.40
N GLU A 150 6.17 15.09 1.34
CA GLU A 150 5.90 16.10 2.38
C GLU A 150 5.65 17.52 1.86
N THR A 151 5.95 17.81 0.59
CA THR A 151 6.03 19.18 0.06
C THR A 151 4.83 19.66 -0.73
N GLU A 152 3.85 18.82 -1.05
CA GLU A 152 2.78 19.22 -1.96
C GLU A 152 1.41 18.71 -1.50
N ASN A 153 0.45 19.64 -1.36
CA ASN A 153 -1.00 19.34 -1.29
C ASN A 153 -1.52 18.82 -2.64
N SER A 154 -0.80 17.88 -3.25
CA SER A 154 -1.12 17.28 -4.53
C SER A 154 -1.25 15.77 -4.39
N ILE A 155 -2.03 15.15 -5.26
CA ILE A 155 -2.14 13.68 -5.34
C ILE A 155 -0.73 13.08 -5.43
N PRO A 156 -0.38 12.10 -4.59
CA PRO A 156 0.95 11.51 -4.61
C PRO A 156 1.32 11.01 -5.99
N GLU A 157 2.44 11.47 -6.51
CA GLU A 157 2.91 11.13 -7.86
C GLU A 157 3.69 9.82 -7.90
N GLN A 158 4.00 9.25 -6.75
CA GLN A 158 4.84 8.07 -6.63
C GLN A 158 4.19 7.01 -5.74
N SER A 159 4.56 5.78 -5.99
CA SER A 159 4.25 4.62 -5.17
C SER A 159 5.46 3.71 -5.06
N ILE A 160 5.52 2.92 -4.01
CA ILE A 160 6.53 1.87 -3.88
C ILE A 160 5.97 0.58 -4.45
N SER A 161 6.71 -0.05 -5.35
CA SER A 161 6.31 -1.26 -6.07
C SER A 161 7.21 -2.45 -5.73
N PHE A 162 6.59 -3.57 -5.40
CA PHE A 162 7.21 -4.89 -5.29
C PHE A 162 6.67 -5.76 -6.42
N THR A 163 7.55 -6.54 -7.05
CA THR A 163 7.17 -7.46 -8.14
C THR A 163 7.65 -8.88 -7.87
N GLY A 164 7.04 -9.86 -8.55
CA GLY A 164 7.40 -11.26 -8.43
C GLY A 164 8.77 -11.61 -9.02
N SER A 165 9.30 -10.78 -9.90
CA SER A 165 10.59 -11.01 -10.57
C SER A 165 11.76 -10.19 -10.01
N SER A 166 11.56 -9.39 -8.97
CA SER A 166 12.59 -8.51 -8.43
C SER A 166 12.85 -8.74 -6.95
N VAL A 167 14.13 -8.84 -6.60
CA VAL A 167 14.60 -8.79 -5.21
C VAL A 167 14.66 -7.36 -4.66
N LYS A 168 14.31 -6.35 -5.46
CA LYS A 168 14.31 -4.95 -5.08
C LYS A 168 12.92 -4.36 -5.21
N PHE A 169 12.53 -3.51 -4.27
CA PHE A 169 11.40 -2.65 -4.52
C PHE A 169 11.83 -1.38 -5.26
N SER A 170 10.93 -0.80 -6.01
CA SER A 170 11.22 0.38 -6.82
C SER A 170 10.16 1.45 -6.63
N VAL A 171 10.56 2.69 -6.88
CA VAL A 171 9.63 3.81 -7.00
C VAL A 171 8.95 3.69 -8.36
N ALA A 172 7.63 3.70 -8.38
CA ALA A 172 6.82 3.66 -9.58
C ALA A 172 6.00 4.94 -9.71
N ALA A 173 5.88 5.46 -10.94
CA ALA A 173 4.98 6.58 -11.21
C ALA A 173 3.52 6.14 -11.00
N THR A 174 2.74 6.99 -10.34
CA THR A 174 1.33 6.72 -10.07
C THR A 174 0.43 7.08 -11.25
N HIS A 175 0.93 7.92 -12.16
CA HIS A 175 0.21 8.32 -13.36
C HIS A 175 1.07 8.23 -14.62
N VAL A 176 0.42 7.93 -15.72
CA VAL A 176 0.93 8.13 -17.07
C VAL A 176 0.39 9.46 -17.55
N LYS A 177 1.20 10.26 -18.26
CA LYS A 177 0.77 11.55 -18.84
C LYS A 177 -0.63 11.42 -19.44
N ASN A 178 -1.57 12.21 -18.98
CA ASN A 178 -2.98 12.27 -19.36
C ASN A 178 -3.95 11.23 -18.74
N GLU A 179 -3.51 10.38 -17.81
CA GLU A 179 -4.40 9.41 -17.14
C GLU A 179 -4.32 9.50 -15.60
N THR A 180 -4.31 10.69 -15.07
CA THR A 180 -3.95 11.05 -13.69
C THR A 180 -4.84 10.46 -12.60
N TYR A 181 -6.01 9.88 -12.94
CA TYR A 181 -7.03 9.48 -11.97
C TYR A 181 -7.31 7.98 -11.93
N TYR A 182 -6.48 7.16 -12.54
CA TYR A 182 -6.91 5.82 -12.94
C TYR A 182 -6.25 4.64 -12.21
N LYS A 183 -5.63 4.89 -11.05
CA LYS A 183 -5.09 3.80 -10.22
C LYS A 183 -5.38 4.04 -8.74
N ALA A 184 -5.64 2.96 -8.03
CA ALA A 184 -5.66 2.97 -6.58
C ALA A 184 -4.72 1.88 -6.05
N PHE A 185 -4.05 2.16 -4.95
CA PHE A 185 -3.03 1.31 -4.36
C PHE A 185 -3.36 0.98 -2.91
N SER A 186 -2.70 -0.04 -2.40
CA SER A 186 -2.71 -0.36 -0.97
C SER A 186 -2.00 0.71 -0.14
N ILE A 187 -2.26 0.71 1.15
CA ILE A 187 -1.57 1.54 2.13
C ILE A 187 -0.95 0.63 3.18
N ARG A 188 0.34 0.79 3.43
CA ARG A 188 1.05 0.15 4.51
C ARG A 188 1.55 1.24 5.46
N CYS A 189 0.95 1.33 6.66
CA CYS A 189 1.28 2.40 7.59
C CYS A 189 2.55 2.13 8.40
N ILE A 190 3.21 3.22 8.78
CA ILE A 190 4.37 3.27 9.66
C ILE A 190 4.04 4.12 10.89
N LYS A 191 4.67 3.82 12.02
CA LYS A 191 4.52 4.61 13.25
C LYS A 191 5.21 5.97 13.10
N GLU A 192 4.54 7.03 13.54
CA GLU A 192 5.10 8.37 13.67
C GLU A 192 6.30 8.42 14.64
#